data_c45fe8750764e917cf75c6d73f7ff668
#
_entry.id   c45fe8750764e917cf75c6d73f7ff668
#
_cell.length_a   1.000
_cell.length_b   1.000
_cell.length_c   1.000
_cell.angle_alpha   90.00
_cell.angle_beta   90.00
_cell.angle_gamma   90.00
#
_symmetry.space_group_name_H-M   'P 1'
#
loop_
_entity.id
_entity.type
_entity.pdbx_description
1 polymer ?
#
loop_
_entity_poly.entity_id
_entity_poly.type
_entity_poly.pdbx_seq_one_letter_code
_entity_poly.pdbx_strand_id
1 'polypeptide(L)'
;MKLYNVQPGVQQSLSGEKLIESVYFLIKNYYGGRATTKQIEKEMDNVCNKRRILYAILKLTRDGKIKRVRGFGPKGIEYYYTLI
;
A
#
# COMPACT_ATOMS: atom_id res chain seq x y z
N MET A 1 -9.11 14.99 -10.52
CA MET A 1 -9.30 15.35 -9.12
C MET A 1 -8.17 14.84 -8.27
N LYS A 2 -7.71 15.62 -7.35
CA LYS A 2 -6.66 15.18 -6.43
C LYS A 2 -7.28 14.37 -5.31
N LEU A 3 -6.74 13.19 -5.09
CA LEU A 3 -7.12 12.40 -3.94
C LEU A 3 -6.65 13.06 -2.65
N TYR A 4 -5.52 13.75 -2.74
CA TYR A 4 -4.91 14.36 -1.57
C TYR A 4 -4.73 15.83 -1.83
N ASN A 5 -5.32 16.61 -1.00
CA ASN A 5 -5.22 18.04 -1.10
C ASN A 5 -4.16 18.53 -0.12
N VAL A 6 -2.93 18.52 -0.57
CA VAL A 6 -1.81 18.92 0.26
C VAL A 6 -1.56 20.40 0.10
N GLN A 7 -1.65 21.13 1.18
CA GLN A 7 -1.36 22.54 1.18
C GLN A 7 0.13 22.79 1.38
N PRO A 8 0.66 23.86 0.80
CA PRO A 8 2.07 24.21 1.00
C PRO A 8 2.39 24.36 2.49
N GLY A 9 3.46 23.73 2.93
CA GLY A 9 3.88 23.78 4.31
C GLY A 9 3.10 22.93 5.27
N VAL A 10 2.06 22.26 4.80
CA VAL A 10 1.27 21.38 5.63
C VAL A 10 1.26 20.00 4.98
N GLN A 11 1.81 19.05 5.69
CA GLN A 11 1.79 17.68 5.24
C GLN A 11 0.51 17.04 5.73
N GLN A 12 -0.36 16.69 4.81
CA GLN A 12 -1.55 15.96 5.15
C GLN A 12 -1.26 14.48 5.25
N SER A 13 -1.59 13.92 6.39
CA SER A 13 -1.51 12.49 6.58
C SER A 13 -2.92 11.92 6.45
N LEU A 14 -3.04 10.81 5.79
CA LEU A 14 -4.30 10.11 5.75
C LEU A 14 -4.60 9.53 7.13
N SER A 15 -5.86 9.53 7.52
CA SER A 15 -6.28 8.82 8.72
C SER A 15 -5.99 7.32 8.54
N GLY A 16 -5.92 6.60 9.65
CA GLY A 16 -5.64 5.17 9.59
C GLY A 16 -6.59 4.42 8.66
N GLU A 17 -7.88 4.68 8.76
CA GLU A 17 -8.87 4.04 7.91
C GLU A 17 -8.69 4.37 6.44
N LYS A 18 -8.51 5.64 6.14
CA LYS A 18 -8.35 6.08 4.75
C LYS A 18 -7.05 5.56 4.14
N LEU A 19 -6.02 5.48 4.95
CA LEU A 19 -4.76 4.92 4.51
C LEU A 19 -4.94 3.45 4.15
N ILE A 20 -5.60 2.68 4.99
CA ILE A 20 -5.86 1.27 4.75
C ILE A 20 -6.67 1.08 3.47
N GLU A 21 -7.72 1.88 3.30
CA GLU A 21 -8.53 1.84 2.09
C GLU A 21 -7.72 2.18 0.85
N SER A 22 -6.85 3.18 0.94
CA SER A 22 -6.02 3.60 -0.18
C SER A 22 -5.03 2.51 -0.60
N VAL A 23 -4.41 1.86 0.37
CA VAL A 23 -3.49 0.76 0.08
C VAL A 23 -4.25 -0.40 -0.56
N TYR A 24 -5.40 -0.74 -0.04
CA TYR A 24 -6.23 -1.79 -0.60
C TYR A 24 -6.62 -1.46 -2.05
N PHE A 25 -7.03 -0.24 -2.29
CA PHE A 25 -7.42 0.21 -3.62
C PHE A 25 -6.26 0.14 -4.61
N LEU A 26 -5.06 0.52 -4.18
CA LEU A 26 -3.88 0.41 -5.02
C LEU A 26 -3.63 -1.04 -5.44
N ILE A 27 -3.67 -1.95 -4.48
CA ILE A 27 -3.44 -3.36 -4.77
C ILE A 27 -4.50 -3.87 -5.74
N LYS A 28 -5.75 -3.52 -5.47
CA LYS A 28 -6.88 -4.03 -6.25
C LYS A 28 -6.89 -3.52 -7.68
N ASN A 29 -6.66 -2.22 -7.87
CA ASN A 29 -6.94 -1.58 -9.15
C ASN A 29 -5.70 -1.20 -9.94
N TYR A 30 -4.63 -0.85 -9.25
CA TYR A 30 -3.44 -0.37 -9.95
C TYR A 30 -2.54 -1.50 -10.42
N TYR A 31 -2.32 -2.45 -9.54
CA TYR A 31 -1.36 -3.51 -9.81
C TYR A 31 -2.00 -4.81 -10.26
N GLY A 32 -3.24 -4.74 -10.69
CA GLY A 32 -3.93 -5.94 -11.16
C GLY A 32 -4.18 -6.97 -10.08
N GLY A 33 -4.37 -6.49 -8.85
CA GLY A 33 -4.67 -7.36 -7.72
C GLY A 33 -3.46 -7.84 -6.96
N ARG A 34 -2.25 -7.35 -7.32
CA ARG A 34 -1.05 -7.73 -6.59
C ARG A 34 0.00 -6.64 -6.64
N ALA A 35 0.77 -6.52 -5.57
CA ALA A 35 1.83 -5.52 -5.47
C ALA A 35 2.86 -5.93 -4.44
N THR A 36 4.10 -5.58 -4.67
CA THR A 36 5.14 -5.71 -3.65
C THR A 36 5.08 -4.53 -2.71
N THR A 37 5.68 -4.68 -1.53
CA THR A 37 5.78 -3.57 -0.60
C THR A 37 6.46 -2.37 -1.23
N LYS A 38 7.51 -2.60 -2.00
CA LYS A 38 8.24 -1.51 -2.65
C LYS A 38 7.37 -0.75 -3.65
N GLN A 39 6.54 -1.45 -4.40
CA GLN A 39 5.63 -0.80 -5.34
C GLN A 39 4.63 0.08 -4.62
N ILE A 40 4.08 -0.42 -3.52
CA ILE A 40 3.13 0.35 -2.73
C ILE A 40 3.80 1.57 -2.14
N GLU A 41 5.01 1.40 -1.57
CA GLU A 41 5.77 2.50 -1.00
C GLU A 41 6.05 3.58 -2.03
N LYS A 42 6.44 3.17 -3.22
CA LYS A 42 6.75 4.12 -4.28
C LYS A 42 5.53 4.94 -4.68
N GLU A 43 4.38 4.31 -4.78
CA GLU A 43 3.15 5.01 -5.15
C GLU A 43 2.66 5.95 -4.06
N MET A 44 2.95 5.65 -2.81
CA MET A 44 2.46 6.43 -1.68
C MET A 44 3.54 7.23 -0.99
N ASP A 45 4.69 7.39 -1.62
CA ASP A 45 5.84 8.05 -1.02
C ASP A 45 5.54 9.50 -0.62
N ASN A 46 4.74 10.20 -1.40
CA ASN A 46 4.39 11.59 -1.13
C ASN A 46 3.24 11.75 -0.13
N VAL A 47 2.64 10.65 0.29
CA VAL A 47 1.43 10.70 1.10
C VAL A 47 1.71 10.33 2.55
N CYS A 48 2.53 9.31 2.75
CA CYS A 48 2.84 8.86 4.10
C CYS A 48 4.18 8.12 4.11
N ASN A 49 4.72 7.93 5.31
CA ASN A 49 6.00 7.26 5.44
C ASN A 49 5.84 5.73 5.37
N LYS A 50 6.96 5.05 5.23
CA LYS A 50 6.99 3.60 5.08
C LYS A 50 6.36 2.86 6.26
N ARG A 51 6.55 3.38 7.46
CA ARG A 51 6.02 2.73 8.66
C ARG A 51 4.50 2.65 8.63
N ARG A 52 3.86 3.72 8.20
CA ARG A 52 2.41 3.76 8.11
C ARG A 52 1.90 2.86 6.99
N ILE A 53 2.64 2.79 5.90
CA ILE A 53 2.28 1.90 4.79
C ILE A 53 2.34 0.44 5.27
N LEU A 54 3.40 0.07 5.97
CA LEU A 54 3.53 -1.27 6.52
C LEU A 54 2.41 -1.59 7.50
N TYR A 55 2.02 -0.61 8.32
CA TYR A 55 0.91 -0.79 9.23
C TYR A 55 -0.38 -1.13 8.48
N ALA A 56 -0.65 -0.39 7.40
CA ALA A 56 -1.85 -0.62 6.60
C ALA A 56 -1.83 -2.00 5.94
N ILE A 57 -0.69 -2.42 5.43
CA ILE A 57 -0.53 -3.74 4.83
C ILE A 57 -0.78 -4.83 5.86
N LEU A 58 -0.19 -4.69 7.05
CA LEU A 58 -0.38 -5.65 8.12
C LEU A 58 -1.84 -5.73 8.56
N LYS A 59 -2.49 -4.59 8.64
CA LYS A 59 -3.89 -4.53 9.03
C LYS A 59 -4.78 -5.25 8.02
N LEU A 60 -4.55 -4.99 6.74
CA LEU A 60 -5.31 -5.64 5.67
C LEU A 60 -5.07 -7.14 5.66
N THR A 61 -3.85 -7.56 5.91
CA THR A 61 -3.52 -8.98 5.99
C THR A 61 -4.22 -9.64 7.16
N ARG A 62 -4.20 -8.98 8.31
CA ARG A 62 -4.85 -9.49 9.51
C ARG A 62 -6.36 -9.59 9.32
N ASP A 63 -6.96 -8.63 8.64
CA ASP A 63 -8.40 -8.62 8.42
C ASP A 63 -8.82 -9.59 7.30
N GLY A 64 -7.88 -10.28 6.69
CA GLY A 64 -8.19 -11.26 5.67
C GLY A 64 -8.57 -10.69 4.33
N LYS A 65 -8.20 -9.46 4.06
CA LYS A 65 -8.53 -8.79 2.79
C LYS A 65 -7.45 -8.98 1.74
N ILE A 66 -6.23 -9.16 2.17
CA ILE A 66 -5.10 -9.46 1.30
C ILE A 66 -4.27 -10.55 1.94
N LYS A 67 -3.43 -11.18 1.14
CA LYS A 67 -2.49 -12.19 1.65
C LYS A 67 -1.13 -11.97 1.02
N ARG A 68 -0.11 -12.38 1.76
CA ARG A 68 1.26 -12.34 1.27
C ARG A 68 1.57 -13.63 0.54
N VAL A 69 2.14 -13.51 -0.64
CA VAL A 69 2.50 -14.65 -1.48
C VAL A 69 4.00 -14.59 -1.76
N ARG A 70 4.64 -15.72 -1.66
CA ARG A 70 6.05 -15.84 -2.01
C ARG A 70 6.17 -16.17 -3.49
N GLY A 71 7.00 -15.42 -4.18
CA GLY A 71 7.29 -15.65 -5.58
C GLY A 71 8.77 -15.56 -5.83
N PHE A 72 9.16 -15.59 -7.09
CA PHE A 72 10.56 -15.46 -7.49
C PHE A 72 10.71 -14.26 -8.40
N GLY A 73 11.62 -13.39 -8.01
CA GLY A 73 11.96 -12.21 -8.81
C GLY A 73 13.36 -12.31 -9.33
N PRO A 74 13.83 -11.26 -10.00
CA PRO A 74 15.18 -11.24 -10.58
C PRO A 74 16.30 -11.46 -9.56
N LYS A 75 16.06 -11.13 -8.33
CA LYS A 75 17.05 -11.24 -7.25
C LYS A 75 16.80 -12.42 -6.32
N GLY A 76 15.90 -13.32 -6.68
CA GLY A 76 15.56 -14.47 -5.86
C GLY A 76 14.15 -14.42 -5.31
N ILE A 77 13.99 -14.78 -4.04
CA ILE A 77 12.66 -14.82 -3.44
C ILE A 77 12.13 -13.40 -3.26
N GLU A 78 10.88 -13.22 -3.65
CA GLU A 78 10.21 -11.95 -3.56
C GLU A 78 8.81 -12.17 -3.00
N TYR A 79 8.36 -11.24 -2.17
CA TYR A 79 7.03 -11.32 -1.58
C TYR A 79 6.15 -10.24 -2.18
N TYR A 80 4.93 -10.60 -2.49
CA TYR A 80 3.94 -9.62 -2.92
C TYR A 80 2.61 -9.90 -2.24
N TYR A 81 1.74 -8.91 -2.30
CA TYR A 81 0.41 -8.99 -1.68
C TYR A 81 -0.64 -9.06 -2.77
N THR A 82 -1.65 -9.88 -2.54
CA THR A 82 -2.73 -10.04 -3.49
C THR A 82 -4.05 -10.09 -2.72
N LEU A 83 -5.13 -9.83 -3.42
CA LEU A 83 -6.45 -9.90 -2.81
C LEU A 83 -6.83 -11.34 -2.51
N ILE A 84 -7.62 -11.50 -1.48
CA ILE A 84 -8.20 -12.81 -1.15
C ILE A 84 -9.51 -12.96 -1.85
#